data_8f68db08ebc1aac49ab1aee9a5ebc558
#
_entry.id   8f68db08ebc1aac49ab1aee9a5ebc558
#
_cell.length_a   1.000
_cell.length_b   1.000
_cell.length_c   1.000
_cell.angle_alpha   90.00
_cell.angle_beta   90.00
_cell.angle_gamma   90.00
#
_symmetry.space_group_name_H-M   'P 1'
#
loop_
_entity.id
_entity.type
_entity.pdbx_description
1 polymer ?
#
loop_
_entity_poly.entity_id
_entity_poly.type
_entity_poly.pdbx_seq_one_letter_code
_entity_poly.pdbx_strand_id
1 'polypeptide(L)'
;MSDGDMGFDGECTPVTDPLPHDQNEAAVELVRRYACAHLDKSDGIVDFGVYVVWQCHILGSKKWLISTTLRDGMYYEVTYSAAKMQYYLDAYKKFDNVCIDAVRGYA
;
A
#
# COMPACT_ATOMS: atom_id res chain seq x y z
N MET A 1 9.41 -12.53 22.79
CA MET A 1 9.40 -12.10 22.48
C MET A 1 9.32 -11.42 22.26
N SER A 2 9.30 -11.55 22.16
CA SER A 2 9.27 -10.95 21.85
C SER A 2 9.13 -10.39 21.32
N ASP A 3 9.15 -10.45 21.37
CA ASP A 3 9.02 -9.85 20.87
C ASP A 3 8.83 -9.26 20.16
N GLY A 4 8.68 -9.27 20.08
CA GLY A 4 8.47 -8.73 19.50
C GLY A 4 8.46 -7.95 19.04
N ASP A 5 8.59 -7.99 19.17
CA ASP A 5 8.44 -7.26 18.93
C ASP A 5 8.49 -6.63 18.19
N MET A 6 8.54 -6.76 18.03
CA MET A 6 8.51 -6.25 17.43
C MET A 6 8.53 -5.78 16.46
N GLY A 7 8.29 -5.81 16.18
CA GLY A 7 8.20 -5.50 15.41
C GLY A 7 8.47 -4.97 14.65
N PHE A 8 8.53 -5.00 14.50
CA PHE A 8 8.65 -4.46 13.96
C PHE A 8 9.25 -3.98 13.42
N ASP A 9 9.31 -3.87 13.79
CA ASP A 9 10.24 -3.37 13.30
C ASP A 9 10.70 -3.63 11.99
N GLY A 10 10.56 -3.22 10.94
CA GLY A 10 11.02 -3.47 9.62
C GLY A 10 11.04 -4.91 9.17
N GLU A 11 10.75 -5.79 10.05
CA GLU A 11 10.82 -7.18 9.71
C GLU A 11 9.58 -7.63 8.99
N CYS A 12 9.76 -8.15 7.78
CA CYS A 12 8.63 -8.54 6.94
C CYS A 12 8.29 -9.99 7.14
N THR A 13 7.64 -10.29 8.23
CA THR A 13 7.14 -11.64 8.46
C THR A 13 5.68 -11.71 8.04
N PRO A 14 5.20 -12.85 7.60
CA PRO A 14 3.79 -13.00 7.29
C PRO A 14 2.95 -12.70 8.53
N VAL A 15 1.94 -11.88 8.37
CA VAL A 15 1.06 -11.52 9.46
C VAL A 15 -0.33 -11.97 9.09
N THR A 16 -0.91 -12.81 9.94
CA THR A 16 -2.26 -13.32 9.73
C THR A 16 -3.24 -12.75 10.73
N ASP A 17 -2.81 -11.77 11.51
CA ASP A 17 -3.68 -11.15 12.49
C ASP A 17 -4.85 -10.45 11.80
N PRO A 18 -5.96 -10.30 12.49
CA PRO A 18 -7.08 -9.55 11.94
C PRO A 18 -6.64 -8.14 11.57
N LEU A 19 -7.32 -7.58 10.58
CA LEU A 19 -7.04 -6.20 10.20
C LEU A 19 -7.54 -5.24 11.27
N PRO A 20 -6.93 -4.06 11.37
CA PRO A 20 -7.44 -3.03 12.28
C PRO A 20 -8.90 -2.70 11.99
N HIS A 21 -9.61 -2.24 13.00
CA HIS A 21 -11.00 -1.81 12.82
C HIS A 21 -11.08 -0.51 12.02
N ASP A 22 -10.11 0.36 12.17
CA ASP A 22 -10.07 1.60 11.41
C ASP A 22 -9.79 1.27 9.95
N GLN A 23 -10.67 1.73 9.06
CA GLN A 23 -10.57 1.37 7.64
C GLN A 23 -9.31 1.93 6.99
N ASN A 24 -8.90 3.14 7.38
CA ASN A 24 -7.65 3.69 6.84
C ASN A 24 -6.46 2.86 7.26
N GLU A 25 -6.42 2.48 8.54
CA GLU A 25 -5.34 1.64 9.03
C GLU A 25 -5.36 0.26 8.39
N ALA A 26 -6.57 -0.27 8.17
CA ALA A 26 -6.69 -1.57 7.53
C ALA A 26 -6.16 -1.53 6.10
N ALA A 27 -6.48 -0.47 5.36
CA ALA A 27 -6.01 -0.34 3.99
C ALA A 27 -4.49 -0.27 3.92
N VAL A 28 -3.89 0.53 4.81
CA VAL A 28 -2.44 0.66 4.88
C VAL A 28 -1.80 -0.67 5.27
N GLU A 29 -2.40 -1.36 6.23
CA GLU A 29 -1.86 -2.63 6.70
C GLU A 29 -1.92 -3.70 5.60
N LEU A 30 -2.97 -3.71 4.80
CA LEU A 30 -3.07 -4.64 3.69
C LEU A 30 -1.93 -4.45 2.70
N VAL A 31 -1.63 -3.20 2.36
CA VAL A 31 -0.54 -2.91 1.44
C VAL A 31 0.80 -3.29 2.07
N ARG A 32 0.98 -2.99 3.36
CA ARG A 32 2.22 -3.34 4.03
C ARG A 32 2.46 -4.84 3.98
N ARG A 33 1.43 -5.64 4.27
CA ARG A 33 1.56 -7.10 4.25
C ARG A 33 1.86 -7.62 2.85
N TYR A 34 1.19 -7.05 1.85
CA TYR A 34 1.42 -7.46 0.47
C TYR A 34 2.84 -7.14 0.05
N ALA A 35 3.28 -5.90 0.30
CA ALA A 35 4.63 -5.49 -0.08
C ALA A 35 5.67 -6.34 0.62
N CYS A 36 5.48 -6.62 1.92
CA CYS A 36 6.43 -7.46 2.65
C CYS A 36 6.52 -8.85 2.04
N ALA A 37 5.39 -9.40 1.62
CA ALA A 37 5.37 -10.75 1.07
C ALA A 37 6.11 -10.85 -0.25
N HIS A 38 6.24 -9.72 -0.96
CA HIS A 38 6.84 -9.70 -2.28
C HIS A 38 8.22 -9.08 -2.32
N LEU A 39 8.78 -8.74 -1.15
CA LEU A 39 10.12 -8.19 -1.10
C LEU A 39 11.15 -9.29 -1.30
N ASP A 40 12.24 -8.90 -1.98
CA ASP A 40 13.38 -9.80 -2.10
C ASP A 40 14.16 -9.73 -0.80
N LYS A 41 14.05 -10.78 -0.03
CA LYS A 41 14.67 -10.81 1.30
C LYS A 41 16.12 -11.24 1.27
N SER A 42 16.68 -11.48 0.09
CA SER A 42 18.07 -11.83 -0.01
C SER A 42 18.98 -10.68 0.42
N ASP A 43 18.47 -9.46 0.39
CA ASP A 43 19.20 -8.29 0.83
C ASP A 43 19.07 -8.04 2.32
N GLY A 44 18.42 -8.94 3.05
CA GLY A 44 18.23 -8.79 4.47
C GLY A 44 16.93 -8.11 4.81
N ILE A 45 16.89 -7.50 5.99
CA ILE A 45 15.68 -6.82 6.46
C ILE A 45 15.56 -5.49 5.75
N VAL A 46 14.40 -5.25 5.15
CA VAL A 46 14.12 -4.00 4.47
C VAL A 46 13.05 -3.26 5.24
N ASP A 47 13.36 -2.02 5.58
CA ASP A 47 12.44 -1.16 6.29
C ASP A 47 11.86 -0.17 5.30
N PHE A 48 10.54 0.02 5.34
CA PHE A 48 9.89 0.92 4.40
C PHE A 48 8.62 1.49 5.00
N GLY A 49 8.22 2.64 4.47
CA GLY A 49 6.98 3.28 4.88
C GLY A 49 5.88 3.05 3.86
N VAL A 50 4.65 3.08 4.35
CA VAL A 50 3.46 2.95 3.52
C VAL A 50 2.62 4.20 3.79
N TYR A 51 2.15 4.85 2.73
CA TYR A 51 1.40 6.09 2.91
C TYR A 51 0.27 6.20 1.90
N VAL A 52 -0.79 6.89 2.32
CA VAL A 52 -1.96 7.11 1.46
C VAL A 52 -1.69 8.32 0.58
N VAL A 53 -1.79 8.12 -0.72
CA VAL A 53 -1.64 9.20 -1.68
C VAL A 53 -2.97 9.92 -1.87
N TRP A 54 -4.05 9.15 -1.87
CA TRP A 54 -5.36 9.68 -2.22
C TRP A 54 -6.43 8.72 -1.72
N GLN A 55 -7.58 9.26 -1.38
CA GLN A 55 -8.71 8.42 -1.00
C GLN A 55 -10.01 9.10 -1.41
N CYS A 56 -11.03 8.28 -1.64
CA CYS A 56 -12.36 8.81 -1.92
C CYS A 56 -13.41 7.85 -1.36
N HIS A 57 -14.61 8.39 -1.22
CA HIS A 57 -15.73 7.66 -0.65
C HIS A 57 -16.90 7.82 -1.62
N ILE A 58 -17.36 6.72 -2.20
CA ILE A 58 -18.41 6.75 -3.20
C ILE A 58 -19.41 5.65 -2.93
N LEU A 59 -20.67 6.04 -2.73
CA LEU A 59 -21.81 5.11 -2.70
C LEU A 59 -21.55 3.84 -1.87
N GLY A 60 -21.11 4.03 -0.64
CA GLY A 60 -20.88 2.90 0.25
C GLY A 60 -19.58 2.17 0.03
N SER A 61 -18.78 2.64 -0.92
CA SER A 61 -17.45 2.08 -1.13
C SER A 61 -16.41 3.14 -0.80
N LYS A 62 -15.24 2.70 -0.43
CA LYS A 62 -14.14 3.60 -0.13
C LYS A 62 -12.91 3.09 -0.84
N LYS A 63 -12.15 4.00 -1.43
CA LYS A 63 -10.95 3.63 -2.17
C LYS A 63 -9.77 4.45 -1.68
N TRP A 64 -8.62 3.79 -1.68
CA TRP A 64 -7.35 4.44 -1.33
C TRP A 64 -6.34 4.12 -2.41
N LEU A 65 -5.59 5.13 -2.80
CA LEU A 65 -4.38 4.92 -3.59
C LEU A 65 -3.21 5.01 -2.62
N ILE A 66 -2.43 3.96 -2.53
CA ILE A 66 -1.40 3.81 -1.51
C ILE A 66 -0.08 3.52 -2.17
N SER A 67 0.97 4.11 -1.66
CA SER A 67 2.31 3.89 -2.15
C SER A 67 3.23 3.56 -1.00
N THR A 68 4.46 3.16 -1.34
CA THR A 68 5.47 2.85 -0.35
C THR A 68 6.74 3.63 -0.67
N THR A 69 7.66 3.64 0.29
CA THR A 69 8.96 4.27 0.07
C THR A 69 9.92 3.37 -0.69
N LEU A 70 9.49 2.16 -1.03
CA LEU A 70 10.30 1.27 -1.85
C LEU A 70 10.41 1.82 -3.27
N ARG A 71 11.55 1.58 -3.89
CA ARG A 71 11.79 2.06 -5.26
C ARG A 71 11.56 0.94 -6.25
N ASP A 72 10.39 0.33 -6.17
CA ASP A 72 10.05 -0.80 -7.02
C ASP A 72 9.05 -0.44 -8.11
N GLY A 73 8.63 0.82 -8.16
CA GLY A 73 7.66 1.27 -9.17
C GLY A 73 6.27 0.78 -8.92
N MET A 74 5.99 0.25 -7.74
CA MET A 74 4.67 -0.29 -7.43
C MET A 74 3.80 0.75 -6.73
N TYR A 75 2.52 0.66 -7.00
CA TYR A 75 1.52 1.37 -6.20
C TYR A 75 0.29 0.48 -6.09
N TYR A 76 -0.59 0.81 -5.15
CA TYR A 76 -1.65 -0.09 -4.77
C TYR A 76 -2.96 0.65 -4.64
N GLU A 77 -4.02 -0.01 -5.06
CA GLU A 77 -5.37 0.51 -4.86
C GLU A 77 -6.11 -0.46 -3.95
N VAL A 78 -6.61 0.05 -2.84
CA VAL A 78 -7.42 -0.75 -1.93
C VAL A 78 -8.85 -0.24 -2.01
N THR A 79 -9.79 -1.17 -2.11
CA THR A 79 -11.20 -0.84 -2.15
C THR A 79 -11.90 -1.58 -1.01
N TYR A 80 -12.73 -0.86 -0.27
CA TYR A 80 -13.58 -1.46 0.73
C TYR A 80 -15.03 -1.42 0.24
N SER A 81 -15.68 -2.58 0.25
CA SER A 81 -17.10 -2.68 -0.09
C SER A 81 -17.90 -2.85 1.20
N ALA A 82 -18.70 -1.83 1.55
CA ALA A 82 -19.51 -1.90 2.75
C ALA A 82 -20.58 -2.98 2.62
N ALA A 83 -21.11 -3.17 1.41
CA ALA A 83 -22.16 -4.16 1.19
C ALA A 83 -21.66 -5.57 1.44
N LYS A 84 -20.42 -5.86 1.08
CA LYS A 84 -19.84 -7.19 1.26
C LYS A 84 -18.93 -7.27 2.47
N MET A 85 -18.61 -6.14 3.08
CA MET A 85 -17.68 -6.04 4.21
C MET A 85 -16.34 -6.68 3.85
N GLN A 86 -15.83 -6.35 2.66
CA GLN A 86 -14.61 -6.94 2.14
C GLN A 86 -13.70 -5.86 1.60
N TYR A 87 -12.40 -6.14 1.68
CA TYR A 87 -11.37 -5.31 1.07
C TYR A 87 -10.84 -6.00 -0.16
N TYR A 88 -10.52 -5.21 -1.17
CA TYR A 88 -9.86 -5.69 -2.38
C TYR A 88 -8.57 -4.92 -2.55
N LEU A 89 -7.51 -5.60 -2.90
CA LEU A 89 -6.22 -4.96 -3.14
C LEU A 89 -5.79 -5.21 -4.57
N ASP A 90 -5.56 -4.14 -5.31
CA ASP A 90 -5.03 -4.22 -6.67
C ASP A 90 -3.63 -3.66 -6.65
N ALA A 91 -2.69 -4.41 -7.18
CA ALA A 91 -1.29 -4.00 -7.23
C ALA A 91 -0.94 -3.62 -8.66
N TYR A 92 -0.36 -2.43 -8.83
CA TYR A 92 0.01 -1.91 -10.14
C TYR A 92 1.49 -1.63 -10.18
N LYS A 93 2.09 -1.86 -11.32
CA LYS A 93 3.48 -1.51 -11.51
C LYS A 93 3.58 -0.42 -12.55
N LYS A 94 4.39 0.59 -12.27
CA LYS A 94 4.63 1.66 -13.22
C LYS A 94 5.27 1.05 -14.47
N PHE A 95 4.62 1.26 -15.60
CA PHE A 95 5.11 0.71 -16.85
C PHE A 95 6.05 1.68 -17.55
N ASP A 96 5.75 2.97 -17.46
CA ASP A 96 6.52 3.95 -18.20
C ASP A 96 6.48 5.28 -17.47
N ASN A 97 7.45 6.12 -17.77
CA ASN A 97 7.51 7.46 -17.20
C ASN A 97 8.05 8.37 -18.31
N VAL A 98 7.12 9.09 -18.92
CA VAL A 98 7.45 9.95 -20.06
C VAL A 98 7.40 11.39 -19.63
N CYS A 99 8.44 12.12 -19.93
CA CYS A 99 8.50 13.54 -19.62
C CYS A 99 8.03 14.33 -20.84
N ILE A 100 7.01 15.14 -20.63
CA ILE A 100 6.45 15.97 -21.70
C ILE A 100 6.48 17.41 -21.22
N ASP A 101 7.11 18.31 -21.97
CA ASP A 101 7.16 19.69 -21.59
C ASP A 101 5.77 20.31 -21.66
N ALA A 102 5.43 21.09 -20.66
CA ALA A 102 4.18 21.84 -20.70
C ALA A 102 4.31 22.96 -21.71
N VAL A 103 3.31 23.02 -22.61
CA VAL A 103 3.30 24.10 -23.59
C VAL A 103 2.83 25.36 -22.90
N ARG A 104 3.69 26.44 -22.98
CA ARG A 104 3.27 27.63 -22.42
C ARG A 104 2.38 28.24 -23.30
N GLY A 105 1.42 28.39 -22.89
CA GLY A 105 0.53 28.89 -23.61
C GLY A 105 0.53 29.70 -24.65
N TYR A 106 0.49 29.66 -25.40
CA TYR A 106 0.36 30.17 -26.19
C TYR A 106 -0.14 29.61 -26.77
N ALA A 107 -0.32 29.63 -26.65
CA ALA A 107 -0.82 29.32 -26.84
C ALA A 107 -1.20 29.38 -27.15
#